data_1c392fb5242bcf4494376ad6ade2e539
#
_entry.id   1c392fb5242bcf4494376ad6ade2e539
#
_cell.length_a   1.000
_cell.length_b   1.000
_cell.length_c   1.000
_cell.angle_alpha   90.00
_cell.angle_beta   90.00
_cell.angle_gamma   90.00
#
_symmetry.space_group_name_H-M   'P 1'
#
loop_
_entity.id
_entity.type
_entity.pdbx_description
1 polymer ?
#
loop_
_entity_poly.entity_id
_entity_poly.type
_entity_poly.pdbx_seq_one_letter_code
_entity_poly.pdbx_strand_id
1 'polypeptide(L)'
;MPKAKFFEGNYPENNNSEQEFVEKYIKDKNFKENWTILHSTNIHDPGAGSWKTHGELDLIFINHKYGFIHLEIKGGGYSVEDGVWYKRDKGVKKRLVKEQEPVQKLEVKERLLRNCFNNIARGKSGFGDRLKNDEVKLLPIVSFIVWVY
;
A
#
# COMPACT_ATOMS: atom_id res chain seq x y z
N MET A 1 -5.16 24.70 -12.09
CA MET A 1 -4.51 23.95 -11.02
C MET A 1 -4.31 22.51 -11.49
N PRO A 2 -3.15 21.92 -11.30
CA PRO A 2 -2.93 20.54 -11.67
C PRO A 2 -3.83 19.63 -10.81
N LYS A 3 -4.60 18.79 -11.47
CA LYS A 3 -5.47 17.81 -10.79
C LYS A 3 -4.66 16.57 -10.45
N ALA A 4 -4.98 15.90 -9.34
CA ALA A 4 -4.44 14.60 -9.05
C ALA A 4 -4.74 13.63 -10.20
N LYS A 5 -3.77 12.77 -10.52
CA LYS A 5 -3.94 11.70 -11.50
C LYS A 5 -4.28 10.42 -10.75
N PHE A 6 -5.43 9.85 -11.04
CA PHE A 6 -5.86 8.57 -10.48
C PHE A 6 -5.78 7.47 -11.54
N PHE A 7 -5.08 6.39 -11.20
CA PHE A 7 -4.96 5.18 -12.01
C PHE A 7 -5.66 4.04 -11.28
N GLU A 8 -6.84 3.69 -11.77
CA GLU A 8 -7.67 2.65 -11.18
C GLU A 8 -7.18 1.25 -11.59
N GLY A 9 -7.00 0.38 -10.62
CA GLY A 9 -6.73 -1.04 -10.82
C GLY A 9 -7.98 -1.89 -10.61
N ASN A 10 -7.78 -3.19 -10.42
CA ASN A 10 -8.87 -4.13 -10.18
C ASN A 10 -9.32 -4.12 -8.72
N TYR A 11 -10.61 -4.29 -8.49
CA TYR A 11 -11.16 -4.50 -7.16
C TYR A 11 -11.21 -6.00 -6.84
N PRO A 12 -10.94 -6.38 -5.58
CA PRO A 12 -11.12 -7.77 -5.15
C PRO A 12 -12.58 -8.21 -5.29
N GLU A 13 -12.82 -9.37 -5.87
CA GLU A 13 -14.18 -9.88 -6.15
C GLU A 13 -15.09 -10.02 -4.91
N ASN A 14 -14.48 -10.19 -3.73
CA ASN A 14 -15.21 -10.50 -2.49
C ASN A 14 -15.00 -9.43 -1.40
N ASN A 15 -14.50 -8.26 -1.74
CA ASN A 15 -14.24 -7.19 -0.77
C ASN A 15 -14.70 -5.83 -1.30
N ASN A 16 -15.88 -5.42 -0.89
CA ASN A 16 -16.44 -4.13 -1.31
C ASN A 16 -15.84 -2.94 -0.56
N SER A 17 -15.14 -3.16 0.56
CA SER A 17 -14.63 -2.08 1.40
C SER A 17 -13.62 -1.19 0.68
N GLU A 18 -12.77 -1.78 -0.15
CA GLU A 18 -11.79 -1.05 -0.95
C GLU A 18 -12.49 -0.21 -2.02
N GLN A 19 -13.45 -0.79 -2.74
CA GLN A 19 -14.25 -0.09 -3.73
C GLN A 19 -15.03 1.05 -3.10
N GLU A 20 -15.72 0.82 -1.99
CA GLU A 20 -16.47 1.85 -1.26
C GLU A 20 -15.57 3.01 -0.82
N PHE A 21 -14.37 2.69 -0.32
CA PHE A 21 -13.39 3.71 0.07
C PHE A 21 -12.94 4.54 -1.13
N VAL A 22 -12.56 3.88 -2.23
CA VAL A 22 -12.07 4.56 -3.44
C VAL A 22 -13.17 5.45 -4.04
N GLU A 23 -14.39 4.96 -4.17
CA GLU A 23 -15.50 5.72 -4.71
C GLU A 23 -15.88 6.91 -3.83
N LYS A 24 -15.88 6.72 -2.53
CA LYS A 24 -16.30 7.77 -1.58
C LYS A 24 -15.24 8.83 -1.34
N TYR A 25 -13.96 8.45 -1.31
CA TYR A 25 -12.90 9.33 -0.81
C TYR A 25 -11.82 9.66 -1.85
N ILE A 26 -11.73 8.93 -2.95
CA ILE A 26 -10.67 9.11 -3.94
C ILE A 26 -11.21 9.59 -5.27
N LYS A 27 -12.17 8.87 -5.86
CA LYS A 27 -12.77 9.26 -7.13
C LYS A 27 -13.44 10.62 -7.00
N ASP A 28 -13.32 11.42 -8.04
CA ASP A 28 -13.96 12.73 -8.17
C ASP A 28 -13.60 13.77 -7.09
N LYS A 29 -12.59 13.48 -6.26
CA LYS A 29 -12.10 14.45 -5.28
C LYS A 29 -11.06 15.38 -5.88
N ASN A 30 -11.19 16.65 -5.57
CA ASN A 30 -10.21 17.66 -5.94
C ASN A 30 -9.10 17.70 -4.88
N PHE A 31 -8.05 16.94 -5.10
CA PHE A 31 -6.83 17.09 -4.30
C PHE A 31 -6.15 18.41 -4.66
N LYS A 32 -5.75 19.17 -3.66
CA LYS A 32 -5.11 20.49 -3.84
C LYS A 32 -3.71 20.43 -4.41
N GLU A 33 -3.06 19.26 -4.31
CA GLU A 33 -1.67 19.03 -4.69
C GLU A 33 -1.57 18.08 -5.88
N ASN A 34 -0.43 18.11 -6.55
CA ASN A 34 -0.09 17.20 -7.64
C ASN A 34 0.18 15.79 -7.12
N TRP A 35 -0.87 15.05 -6.82
CA TRP A 35 -0.75 13.64 -6.46
C TRP A 35 -0.91 12.74 -7.68
N THR A 36 -0.08 11.71 -7.75
CA THR A 36 -0.35 10.52 -8.55
C THR A 36 -0.86 9.45 -7.61
N ILE A 37 -2.04 8.92 -7.87
CA ILE A 37 -2.68 7.92 -7.03
C ILE A 37 -2.81 6.64 -7.84
N LEU A 38 -2.20 5.56 -7.36
CA LEU A 38 -2.26 4.24 -7.95
C LEU A 38 -3.12 3.35 -7.06
N HIS A 39 -4.09 2.68 -7.66
CA HIS A 39 -4.97 1.73 -6.99
C HIS A 39 -4.65 0.31 -7.44
N SER A 40 -4.69 -0.65 -6.51
CA SER A 40 -4.46 -2.08 -6.75
C SER A 40 -3.19 -2.33 -7.56
N THR A 41 -2.07 -1.83 -7.03
CA THR A 41 -0.78 -1.87 -7.73
C THR A 41 0.04 -3.06 -7.29
N ASN A 42 0.38 -3.92 -8.25
CA ASN A 42 1.33 -4.99 -8.02
C ASN A 42 2.75 -4.47 -8.05
N ILE A 43 3.50 -4.76 -6.99
CA ILE A 43 4.92 -4.46 -6.91
C ILE A 43 5.73 -5.75 -6.90
N HIS A 44 6.88 -5.72 -7.55
CA HIS A 44 7.79 -6.82 -7.64
C HIS A 44 9.20 -6.36 -7.29
N ASP A 45 9.84 -7.05 -6.35
CA ASP A 45 11.23 -6.84 -5.98
C ASP A 45 12.09 -8.03 -6.47
N PRO A 46 12.77 -7.90 -7.61
CA PRO A 46 13.60 -8.97 -8.15
C PRO A 46 14.85 -9.23 -7.33
N GLY A 47 15.21 -8.33 -6.42
CA GLY A 47 16.38 -8.45 -5.55
C GLY A 47 16.07 -9.00 -4.15
N ALA A 48 14.81 -9.19 -3.81
CA ALA A 48 14.45 -9.83 -2.56
C ALA A 48 14.83 -11.30 -2.63
N GLY A 49 15.77 -11.71 -1.80
CA GLY A 49 16.06 -13.14 -1.61
C GLY A 49 14.77 -13.93 -1.32
N SER A 50 14.90 -15.16 -1.04
CA SER A 50 13.94 -16.26 -1.15
C SER A 50 12.49 -16.14 -0.65
N TRP A 51 11.97 -15.04 -0.07
CA TRP A 51 10.68 -15.20 0.59
C TRP A 51 9.50 -14.33 0.14
N LYS A 52 9.64 -13.14 -0.34
CA LYS A 52 8.50 -12.40 -0.94
C LYS A 52 8.99 -11.37 -1.93
N THR A 53 8.86 -11.70 -3.19
CA THR A 53 9.33 -10.87 -4.30
C THR A 53 8.24 -9.99 -4.90
N HIS A 54 6.98 -10.19 -4.50
CA HIS A 54 5.85 -9.46 -5.06
C HIS A 54 4.76 -9.24 -4.01
N GLY A 55 3.97 -8.22 -4.20
CA GLY A 55 2.80 -7.90 -3.39
C GLY A 55 1.90 -6.90 -4.07
N GLU A 56 0.64 -6.92 -3.71
CA GLU A 56 -0.33 -5.92 -4.11
C GLU A 56 -0.43 -4.85 -3.03
N LEU A 57 -0.49 -3.59 -3.46
CA LEU A 57 -0.72 -2.42 -2.63
C LEU A 57 -2.08 -1.84 -2.97
N ASP A 58 -2.92 -1.66 -1.97
CA ASP A 58 -4.31 -1.21 -2.19
C ASP A 58 -4.32 0.21 -2.76
N LEU A 59 -3.67 1.18 -2.12
CA LEU A 59 -3.51 2.54 -2.62
C LEU A 59 -2.12 3.10 -2.34
N ILE A 60 -1.55 3.75 -3.34
CA ILE A 60 -0.30 4.52 -3.21
C ILE A 60 -0.55 5.94 -3.70
N PHE A 61 -0.24 6.90 -2.85
CA PHE A 61 -0.19 8.31 -3.21
C PHE A 61 1.25 8.73 -3.38
N ILE A 62 1.56 9.33 -4.52
CA ILE A 62 2.90 9.74 -4.90
C ILE A 62 2.92 11.24 -5.13
N ASN A 63 3.81 11.93 -4.43
CA ASN A 63 4.04 13.35 -4.63
C ASN A 63 5.54 13.63 -4.54
N HIS A 64 6.09 14.34 -5.53
CA HIS A 64 7.52 14.63 -5.60
C HIS A 64 8.02 15.51 -4.44
N LYS A 65 7.13 16.25 -3.79
CA LYS A 65 7.46 17.14 -2.67
C LYS A 65 7.32 16.44 -1.32
N TYR A 66 6.29 15.59 -1.19
CA TYR A 66 5.93 15.00 0.11
C TYR A 66 6.32 13.52 0.24
N GLY A 67 6.66 12.84 -0.87
CA GLY A 67 7.03 11.44 -0.88
C GLY A 67 5.86 10.51 -1.17
N PHE A 68 5.77 9.40 -0.44
CA PHE A 68 4.84 8.32 -0.69
C PHE A 68 3.96 8.06 0.53
N ILE A 69 2.66 7.89 0.28
CA ILE A 69 1.72 7.41 1.28
C ILE A 69 1.11 6.11 0.78
N HIS A 70 1.30 5.05 1.52
CA HIS A 70 0.67 3.76 1.26
C HIS A 70 -0.52 3.58 2.21
N LEU A 71 -1.69 3.29 1.66
CA LEU A 71 -2.87 2.94 2.43
C LEU A 71 -3.24 1.49 2.16
N GLU A 72 -3.37 0.73 3.23
CA GLU A 72 -3.91 -0.62 3.24
C GLU A 72 -5.36 -0.55 3.73
N ILE A 73 -6.31 -0.97 2.91
CA ILE A 73 -7.74 -0.86 3.21
C ILE A 73 -8.24 -2.19 3.78
N LYS A 74 -8.88 -2.13 4.92
CA LYS A 74 -9.46 -3.30 5.58
C LYS A 74 -10.94 -3.08 5.87
N GLY A 75 -11.75 -4.03 5.47
CA GLY A 75 -13.15 -4.12 5.90
C GLY A 75 -13.27 -4.50 7.36
N GLY A 76 -14.46 -4.38 7.91
CA GLY A 76 -14.76 -4.74 9.30
C GLY A 76 -14.48 -6.21 9.65
N GLY A 77 -14.78 -6.57 10.87
CA GLY A 77 -14.64 -7.93 11.40
C GLY A 77 -13.33 -8.24 12.10
N TYR A 78 -12.40 -7.28 12.20
CA TYR A 78 -11.21 -7.42 13.03
C TYR A 78 -11.47 -6.91 14.45
N SER A 79 -10.87 -7.59 15.44
CA SER A 79 -10.83 -7.14 16.83
C SER A 79 -9.50 -7.49 17.48
N VAL A 80 -9.14 -6.75 18.53
CA VAL A 80 -7.96 -7.03 19.36
C VAL A 80 -8.45 -7.22 20.78
N GLU A 81 -8.07 -8.32 21.41
CA GLU A 81 -8.37 -8.64 22.78
C GLU A 81 -7.10 -9.13 23.46
N ASP A 82 -6.69 -8.47 24.52
CA ASP A 82 -5.44 -8.76 25.27
C ASP A 82 -4.20 -8.88 24.34
N GLY A 83 -4.11 -8.00 23.34
CA GLY A 83 -3.01 -7.99 22.37
C GLY A 83 -3.08 -9.08 21.29
N VAL A 84 -4.14 -9.87 21.28
CA VAL A 84 -4.36 -10.94 20.30
C VAL A 84 -5.34 -10.47 19.23
N TRP A 85 -4.95 -10.63 17.97
CA TRP A 85 -5.79 -10.30 16.82
C TRP A 85 -6.76 -11.43 16.47
N TYR A 86 -7.98 -11.03 16.19
CA TYR A 86 -9.06 -11.92 15.72
C TYR A 86 -9.68 -11.36 14.45
N LYS A 87 -10.17 -12.25 13.62
CA LYS A 87 -11.03 -11.93 12.46
C LYS A 87 -12.33 -12.70 12.57
N ARG A 88 -13.44 -12.00 12.37
CA ARG A 88 -14.75 -12.63 12.23
C ARG A 88 -15.04 -12.89 10.76
N ASP A 89 -15.24 -14.13 10.42
CA ASP A 89 -15.60 -14.57 9.09
C ASP A 89 -16.89 -15.41 9.18
N LYS A 90 -17.94 -15.02 8.46
CA LYS A 90 -19.26 -15.68 8.46
C LYS A 90 -19.78 -15.95 9.88
N GLY A 91 -19.63 -14.96 10.77
CA GLY A 91 -20.06 -15.07 12.17
C GLY A 91 -19.09 -15.80 13.11
N VAL A 92 -18.10 -16.49 12.58
CA VAL A 92 -17.11 -17.22 13.39
C VAL A 92 -15.90 -16.33 13.67
N LYS A 93 -15.58 -16.17 14.98
CA LYS A 93 -14.39 -15.47 15.43
C LYS A 93 -13.19 -16.41 15.40
N LYS A 94 -12.17 -16.06 14.62
CA LYS A 94 -10.93 -16.84 14.50
C LYS A 94 -9.76 -16.02 14.99
N ARG A 95 -8.89 -16.62 15.79
CA ARG A 95 -7.60 -16.03 16.17
C ARG A 95 -6.70 -15.99 14.94
N LEU A 96 -6.02 -14.87 14.74
CA LEU A 96 -5.01 -14.74 13.69
C LEU A 96 -3.64 -15.17 14.21
N VAL A 97 -2.88 -15.82 13.34
CA VAL A 97 -1.44 -15.98 13.56
C VAL A 97 -0.74 -14.69 13.17
N LYS A 98 0.46 -14.46 13.70
CA LYS A 98 1.18 -13.18 13.56
C LYS A 98 1.29 -12.70 12.11
N GLU A 99 1.57 -13.60 11.19
CA GLU A 99 1.73 -13.28 9.76
C GLU A 99 0.41 -12.86 9.07
N GLN A 100 -0.72 -13.14 9.70
CA GLN A 100 -2.06 -12.77 9.22
C GLN A 100 -2.55 -11.44 9.82
N GLU A 101 -1.89 -10.93 10.84
CA GLU A 101 -2.26 -9.68 11.48
C GLU A 101 -2.13 -8.50 10.50
N PRO A 102 -3.11 -7.57 10.49
CA PRO A 102 -3.08 -6.44 9.56
C PRO A 102 -1.80 -5.60 9.64
N VAL A 103 -1.29 -5.38 10.84
CA VAL A 103 -0.06 -4.61 11.06
C VAL A 103 1.17 -5.32 10.45
N GLN A 104 1.29 -6.64 10.65
CA GLN A 104 2.40 -7.40 10.08
C GLN A 104 2.35 -7.43 8.55
N LYS A 105 1.16 -7.53 7.97
CA LYS A 105 0.98 -7.44 6.52
C LYS A 105 1.38 -6.06 5.98
N LEU A 106 1.02 -5.00 6.69
CA LEU A 106 1.41 -3.64 6.33
C LEU A 106 2.93 -3.47 6.35
N GLU A 107 3.61 -3.93 7.40
CA GLU A 107 5.06 -3.88 7.53
C GLU A 107 5.78 -4.63 6.39
N VAL A 108 5.26 -5.80 6.01
CA VAL A 108 5.79 -6.57 4.88
C VAL A 108 5.64 -5.81 3.56
N LYS A 109 4.48 -5.22 3.31
CA LYS A 109 4.20 -4.42 2.11
C LYS A 109 5.06 -3.15 2.06
N GLU A 110 5.21 -2.46 3.18
CA GLU A 110 6.07 -1.27 3.27
C GLU A 110 7.54 -1.60 2.98
N ARG A 111 8.05 -2.69 3.55
CA ARG A 111 9.43 -3.15 3.27
C ARG A 111 9.61 -3.50 1.80
N LEU A 112 8.64 -4.19 1.19
CA LEU A 112 8.67 -4.50 -0.23
C LEU A 112 8.71 -3.23 -1.09
N LEU A 113 7.88 -2.25 -0.76
CA LEU A 113 7.84 -0.96 -1.43
C LEU A 113 9.18 -0.22 -1.32
N ARG A 114 9.78 -0.17 -0.13
CA ARG A 114 11.12 0.44 0.09
C ARG A 114 12.19 -0.26 -0.72
N ASN A 115 12.17 -1.58 -0.79
CA ASN A 115 13.14 -2.35 -1.57
C ASN A 115 13.00 -2.07 -3.06
N CYS A 116 11.78 -2.01 -3.58
CA CYS A 116 11.53 -1.65 -4.97
C CYS A 116 12.12 -0.29 -5.31
N PHE A 117 11.90 0.72 -4.48
CA PHE A 117 12.48 2.07 -4.70
C PHE A 117 14.00 2.06 -4.60
N ASN A 118 14.57 1.37 -3.63
CA ASN A 118 16.03 1.25 -3.50
C ASN A 118 16.66 0.57 -4.72
N ASN A 119 16.00 -0.44 -5.29
CA ASN A 119 16.48 -1.12 -6.48
C ASN A 119 16.37 -0.26 -7.74
N ILE A 120 15.29 0.50 -7.87
CA ILE A 120 15.14 1.50 -8.94
C ILE A 120 16.24 2.55 -8.85
N ALA A 121 16.48 3.09 -7.66
CA ALA A 121 17.52 4.10 -7.42
C ALA A 121 18.93 3.61 -7.73
N ARG A 122 19.20 2.34 -7.46
CA ARG A 122 20.50 1.71 -7.72
C ARG A 122 20.67 1.27 -9.18
N GLY A 123 19.74 1.60 -10.08
CA GLY A 123 19.80 1.20 -11.49
C GLY A 123 19.61 -0.30 -11.74
N LYS A 124 19.21 -1.07 -10.71
CA LYS A 124 19.04 -2.53 -10.83
C LYS A 124 17.81 -2.95 -11.62
N SER A 125 16.89 -2.02 -11.89
CA SER A 125 15.63 -2.27 -12.58
C SER A 125 15.61 -1.84 -14.05
N GLY A 126 16.77 -1.51 -14.63
CA GLY A 126 16.85 -1.03 -16.02
C GLY A 126 16.34 0.41 -16.24
N PHE A 127 15.87 1.10 -15.21
CA PHE A 127 15.51 2.52 -15.25
C PHE A 127 16.72 3.43 -15.04
N GLY A 128 17.91 2.95 -15.32
CA GLY A 128 19.23 3.55 -15.28
C GLY A 128 19.36 4.98 -14.77
N ASP A 129 20.39 5.26 -14.02
CA ASP A 129 21.03 6.57 -13.72
C ASP A 129 20.18 7.80 -13.36
N ARG A 130 18.87 7.70 -13.19
CA ARG A 130 18.01 8.88 -13.03
C ARG A 130 17.91 9.42 -11.60
N LEU A 131 18.29 8.63 -10.61
CA LEU A 131 18.28 9.07 -9.22
C LEU A 131 19.62 8.77 -8.57
N LYS A 132 20.31 9.79 -8.13
CA LYS A 132 21.53 9.62 -7.31
C LYS A 132 21.14 8.89 -6.02
N ASN A 133 22.01 7.99 -5.57
CA ASN A 133 21.76 7.11 -4.42
C ASN A 133 21.26 7.81 -3.15
N ASP A 134 21.54 9.09 -3.00
CA ASP A 134 21.19 9.88 -1.82
C ASP A 134 19.78 10.50 -1.90
N GLU A 135 19.24 10.73 -3.11
CA GLU A 135 17.94 11.36 -3.30
C GLU A 135 16.78 10.42 -2.94
N VAL A 136 16.93 9.11 -3.18
CA VAL A 136 15.88 8.12 -2.87
C VAL A 136 15.82 7.75 -1.40
N LYS A 137 16.95 7.79 -0.70
CA LYS A 137 16.98 7.55 0.76
C LYS A 137 16.21 8.59 1.55
N LEU A 138 15.98 9.76 0.96
CA LEU A 138 15.32 10.89 1.60
C LEU A 138 13.81 10.96 1.34
N LEU A 139 13.26 10.14 0.45
CA LEU A 139 11.83 10.15 0.20
C LEU A 139 11.09 9.47 1.36
N PRO A 140 10.27 10.18 2.13
CA PRO A 140 9.48 9.58 3.18
C PRO A 140 8.45 8.62 2.60
N ILE A 141 8.35 7.45 3.20
CA ILE A 141 7.28 6.48 2.95
C ILE A 141 6.55 6.30 4.26
N VAL A 142 5.26 6.57 4.24
CA VAL A 142 4.39 6.39 5.40
C VAL A 142 3.28 5.43 5.01
N SER A 143 3.04 4.43 5.85
CA SER A 143 2.01 3.42 5.62
C SER A 143 0.95 3.48 6.70
N PHE A 144 -0.32 3.35 6.30
CA PHE A 144 -1.47 3.37 7.18
C PHE A 144 -2.42 2.22 6.88
N ILE A 145 -3.13 1.75 7.91
CA ILE A 145 -4.31 0.91 7.76
C ILE A 145 -5.54 1.78 7.86
N VAL A 146 -6.41 1.69 6.87
CA VAL A 146 -7.71 2.36 6.86
C VAL A 146 -8.80 1.32 7.10
N TRP A 147 -9.57 1.53 8.15
CA TRP A 147 -10.72 0.67 8.48
C TRP A 147 -11.99 1.24 7.88
N VAL A 148 -12.71 0.40 7.10
CA VAL A 148 -14.01 0.73 6.52
C VAL A 148 -15.06 -0.14 7.23
N TYR A 149 -16.03 0.53 7.89
CA TYR A 149 -17.11 -0.10 8.66
C TYR A 149 -18.47 0.13 8.01
#